data_1fb7bed546ef097bbc9e9650e6c82196
#
_entry.id   1fb7bed546ef097bbc9e9650e6c82196
#
_cell.length_a   1.000
_cell.length_b   1.000
_cell.length_c   1.000
_cell.angle_alpha   90.00
_cell.angle_beta   90.00
_cell.angle_gamma   90.00
#
_symmetry.space_group_name_H-M   'P 1'
#
loop_
_entity.id
_entity.type
_entity.pdbx_description
1 polymer ?
#
loop_
_entity_poly.entity_id
_entity_poly.type
_entity_poly.pdbx_seq_one_letter_code
_entity_poly.pdbx_strand_id
1 'polypeptide(L)'
;MKIYWLAGLIAGLSCCIVPVASVAAESPDDFAYALPVEGLDGDALYRVVITPDVYQGVAYADLRDIRVFNGNGEVVPHAFRPLVAQREQPVPVALPFFTLRGNKGTAPSDLDISLETKNGEISLRAKSRSEPGATVDVLGYLVDLSARQEAFSELILDWPPQPNGYAGSVTVEASNDLKNWSSLVRDVPLLSLSQDGQQIERKSVSIPGGQRKYLRLTWSDPDKVLELKSVSAQPVDKRAPLERAFKQVDASRHDNKQGDYVADLGGPFPVDRLTIRLPQDNSVASIQIFSRNTTDADWRPVTSTVAYRLRQGGNVIENGELGISPRPHRYWLFRVDQQGGGIGDGTIGVQVGWLAREIIFAARGPQPFHLVFGNSRAQQNALPVANLVPGWGEDNAPKIALANTGKAETLAGPAAARKRIDRKKAGLWVALFVGVGVLGLMAWRISRQLGEEND
;
A
#
# COMPACT_ATOMS: atom_id res chain seq x y z
N MET A 1 -28.57 81.69 37.71
CA MET A 1 -27.37 81.02 38.26
C MET A 1 -27.62 79.52 38.11
N LYS A 2 -27.10 78.93 37.03
CA LYS A 2 -27.33 77.52 36.61
C LYS A 2 -26.04 76.75 36.88
N ILE A 3 -26.09 75.76 37.74
CA ILE A 3 -24.98 74.88 38.10
C ILE A 3 -25.13 73.64 37.23
N TYR A 4 -24.11 73.40 36.37
CA TYR A 4 -24.02 72.19 35.54
C TYR A 4 -23.28 71.08 36.31
N TRP A 5 -23.90 69.93 36.46
CA TRP A 5 -23.25 68.73 36.96
C TRP A 5 -22.69 67.95 35.78
N LEU A 6 -21.36 67.80 35.75
CA LEU A 6 -20.63 66.94 34.80
C LEU A 6 -20.54 65.51 35.38
N ALA A 7 -21.27 64.56 34.78
CA ALA A 7 -21.14 63.16 35.12
C ALA A 7 -20.00 62.54 34.30
N GLY A 8 -18.88 62.20 34.92
CA GLY A 8 -17.77 61.53 34.33
C GLY A 8 -18.06 60.04 34.09
N LEU A 9 -17.97 59.62 32.84
CA LEU A 9 -18.10 58.23 32.41
C LEU A 9 -16.73 57.56 32.59
N ILE A 10 -16.53 56.76 33.63
CA ILE A 10 -15.35 55.90 33.80
C ILE A 10 -15.60 54.62 32.97
N ALA A 11 -15.00 54.55 31.79
CA ALA A 11 -14.94 53.33 30.97
C ALA A 11 -13.90 52.37 31.60
N GLY A 12 -14.37 51.40 32.39
CA GLY A 12 -13.55 50.32 32.90
C GLY A 12 -13.13 49.38 31.78
N LEU A 13 -11.86 49.45 31.39
CA LEU A 13 -11.20 48.50 30.44
C LEU A 13 -11.04 47.16 31.16
N SER A 14 -12.06 46.32 31.10
CA SER A 14 -11.99 44.94 31.60
C SER A 14 -11.08 44.14 30.66
N CYS A 15 -9.83 43.99 31.07
CA CYS A 15 -8.86 43.12 30.37
C CYS A 15 -9.36 41.65 30.52
N CYS A 16 -10.08 41.16 29.52
CA CYS A 16 -10.41 39.73 29.43
C CYS A 16 -9.12 38.92 29.25
N ILE A 17 -8.55 38.48 30.37
CA ILE A 17 -7.55 37.40 30.36
C ILE A 17 -8.27 36.16 29.87
N VAL A 18 -8.13 35.87 28.55
CA VAL A 18 -8.55 34.59 27.98
C VAL A 18 -7.60 33.55 28.57
N PRO A 19 -8.08 32.62 29.41
CA PRO A 19 -7.22 31.53 29.85
C PRO A 19 -6.81 30.75 28.63
N VAL A 20 -5.50 30.72 28.31
CA VAL A 20 -4.94 29.76 27.38
C VAL A 20 -5.22 28.40 28.00
N ALA A 21 -6.24 27.73 27.48
CA ALA A 21 -6.54 26.36 27.88
C ALA A 21 -5.30 25.53 27.53
N SER A 22 -4.52 25.17 28.56
CA SER A 22 -3.49 24.14 28.43
C SER A 22 -4.19 22.90 27.87
N VAL A 23 -3.86 22.53 26.65
CA VAL A 23 -4.29 21.25 26.11
C VAL A 23 -3.63 20.20 27.00
N ALA A 24 -4.42 19.56 27.84
CA ALA A 24 -3.93 18.46 28.66
C ALA A 24 -3.28 17.42 27.72
N ALA A 25 -2.08 16.94 28.08
CA ALA A 25 -1.42 15.90 27.34
C ALA A 25 -2.35 14.68 27.27
N GLU A 26 -2.48 14.09 26.08
CA GLU A 26 -3.26 12.86 25.91
C GLU A 26 -2.65 11.74 26.78
N SER A 27 -3.50 10.97 27.46
CA SER A 27 -3.12 9.79 28.25
C SER A 27 -3.63 8.53 27.57
N PRO A 28 -2.96 7.37 27.73
CA PRO A 28 -3.50 6.08 27.27
C PRO A 28 -4.94 5.82 27.74
N ASP A 29 -5.30 6.24 28.93
CA ASP A 29 -6.64 6.10 29.52
C ASP A 29 -7.74 6.93 28.83
N ASP A 30 -7.38 7.83 27.93
CA ASP A 30 -8.35 8.55 27.09
C ASP A 30 -8.85 7.72 25.91
N PHE A 31 -8.24 6.55 25.66
CA PHE A 31 -8.50 5.67 24.52
C PHE A 31 -9.30 4.43 24.93
N ALA A 32 -10.09 3.91 24.01
CA ALA A 32 -10.93 2.75 24.26
C ALA A 32 -10.12 1.46 24.44
N TYR A 33 -9.09 1.29 23.63
CA TYR A 33 -8.32 0.05 23.48
C TYR A 33 -6.83 0.32 23.33
N ALA A 34 -6.03 -0.70 23.70
CA ALA A 34 -4.59 -0.76 23.46
C ALA A 34 -4.21 -2.09 22.84
N LEU A 35 -3.16 -2.09 22.03
CA LEU A 35 -2.43 -3.27 21.57
C LEU A 35 -0.98 -3.12 22.01
N PRO A 36 -0.45 -4.04 22.83
CA PRO A 36 0.98 -4.04 23.12
C PRO A 36 1.78 -4.29 21.83
N VAL A 37 2.88 -3.56 21.67
CA VAL A 37 3.79 -3.71 20.52
C VAL A 37 4.94 -4.61 20.92
N GLU A 38 5.15 -5.69 20.17
CA GLU A 38 6.10 -6.76 20.45
C GLU A 38 7.17 -6.88 19.35
N GLY A 39 8.29 -7.55 19.67
CA GLY A 39 9.38 -7.79 18.71
C GLY A 39 10.25 -6.55 18.47
N LEU A 40 10.52 -5.77 19.52
CA LEU A 40 11.34 -4.57 19.45
C LEU A 40 12.79 -4.89 19.85
N ASP A 41 13.67 -4.94 18.86
CA ASP A 41 15.09 -5.36 18.99
C ASP A 41 16.08 -4.19 19.12
N GLY A 42 15.59 -2.99 19.49
CA GLY A 42 16.43 -1.80 19.70
C GLY A 42 16.59 -0.89 18.48
N ASP A 43 15.86 -1.13 17.38
CA ASP A 43 15.84 -0.23 16.23
C ASP A 43 15.16 1.10 16.56
N ALA A 44 15.53 2.16 15.83
CA ALA A 44 14.98 3.49 16.02
C ALA A 44 13.57 3.67 15.42
N LEU A 45 13.26 2.92 14.36
CA LEU A 45 12.00 3.01 13.62
C LEU A 45 11.37 1.63 13.45
N TYR A 46 10.10 1.55 13.81
CA TYR A 46 9.28 0.36 13.64
C TYR A 46 8.03 0.65 12.84
N ARG A 47 7.51 -0.38 12.18
CA ARG A 47 6.20 -0.37 11.54
C ARG A 47 5.32 -1.48 12.07
N VAL A 48 4.04 -1.19 12.20
CA VAL A 48 3.00 -2.11 12.64
C VAL A 48 1.89 -2.11 11.60
N VAL A 49 1.42 -3.29 11.19
CA VAL A 49 0.26 -3.42 10.30
C VAL A 49 -1.02 -3.19 11.11
N ILE A 50 -1.91 -2.34 10.60
CA ILE A 50 -3.21 -2.05 11.22
C ILE A 50 -4.10 -3.28 11.07
N THR A 51 -4.42 -3.92 12.20
CA THR A 51 -5.23 -5.15 12.26
C THR A 51 -6.74 -4.85 12.12
N PRO A 52 -7.57 -5.85 11.80
CA PRO A 52 -9.03 -5.68 11.76
C PRO A 52 -9.62 -5.15 13.07
N ASP A 53 -9.06 -5.52 14.22
CA ASP A 53 -9.53 -5.07 15.54
C ASP A 53 -9.39 -3.56 15.71
N VAL A 54 -8.30 -2.99 15.19
CA VAL A 54 -8.09 -1.54 15.20
C VAL A 54 -9.17 -0.84 14.37
N TYR A 55 -9.45 -1.32 13.14
CA TYR A 55 -10.51 -0.73 12.31
C TYR A 55 -11.89 -0.80 12.98
N GLN A 56 -12.16 -1.84 13.78
CA GLN A 56 -13.42 -1.96 14.51
C GLN A 56 -13.52 -1.04 15.73
N GLY A 57 -12.38 -0.70 16.34
CA GLY A 57 -12.32 0.09 17.56
C GLY A 57 -12.08 1.58 17.37
N VAL A 58 -11.64 2.04 16.19
CA VAL A 58 -11.39 3.47 15.93
C VAL A 58 -12.67 4.29 15.92
N ALA A 59 -12.58 5.53 16.38
CA ALA A 59 -13.66 6.50 16.33
C ALA A 59 -13.77 7.22 14.98
N TYR A 60 -12.68 7.23 14.19
CA TYR A 60 -12.59 7.98 12.94
C TYR A 60 -12.05 7.14 11.79
N ALA A 61 -12.67 7.29 10.62
CA ALA A 61 -12.31 6.56 9.40
C ALA A 61 -10.93 6.93 8.83
N ASP A 62 -10.40 8.09 9.18
CA ASP A 62 -9.06 8.55 8.78
C ASP A 62 -7.95 8.14 9.77
N LEU A 63 -8.32 7.38 10.81
CA LEU A 63 -7.41 6.84 11.82
C LEU A 63 -6.72 7.91 12.68
N ARG A 64 -7.27 9.15 12.73
CA ARG A 64 -6.70 10.27 13.51
C ARG A 64 -6.65 10.02 15.01
N ASP A 65 -7.41 9.07 15.51
CA ASP A 65 -7.52 8.66 16.91
C ASP A 65 -6.64 7.47 17.27
N ILE A 66 -5.61 7.20 16.48
CA ILE A 66 -4.58 6.21 16.82
C ILE A 66 -3.34 6.94 17.33
N ARG A 67 -2.74 6.42 18.41
CA ARG A 67 -1.45 6.87 18.96
C ARG A 67 -0.55 5.69 19.26
N VAL A 68 0.74 5.96 19.36
CA VAL A 68 1.70 5.05 19.98
C VAL A 68 2.24 5.73 21.22
N PHE A 69 2.13 5.06 22.37
CA PHE A 69 2.67 5.50 23.65
C PHE A 69 3.87 4.66 24.04
N ASN A 70 4.86 5.27 24.69
CA ASN A 70 5.98 4.57 25.32
C ASN A 70 5.66 4.16 26.77
N GLY A 71 6.59 3.48 27.44
CA GLY A 71 6.41 3.03 28.83
C GLY A 71 6.25 4.13 29.87
N ASN A 72 6.57 5.38 29.53
CA ASN A 72 6.32 6.56 30.36
C ASN A 72 4.91 7.17 30.15
N GLY A 73 4.11 6.62 29.24
CA GLY A 73 2.82 7.20 28.87
C GLY A 73 2.94 8.46 28.00
N GLU A 74 4.03 8.61 27.24
CA GLU A 74 4.24 9.73 26.33
C GLU A 74 3.91 9.30 24.91
N VAL A 75 3.23 10.16 24.13
CA VAL A 75 2.98 9.94 22.72
C VAL A 75 4.30 10.02 21.94
N VAL A 76 4.60 9.00 21.13
CA VAL A 76 5.77 9.03 20.26
C VAL A 76 5.40 9.46 18.83
N PRO A 77 6.35 10.09 18.10
CA PRO A 77 6.12 10.49 16.72
C PRO A 77 5.74 9.28 15.85
N HIS A 78 4.68 9.43 15.03
CA HIS A 78 4.19 8.37 14.18
C HIS A 78 3.62 8.90 12.85
N ALA A 79 3.55 8.05 11.85
CA ALA A 79 3.02 8.35 10.52
C ALA A 79 2.26 7.14 9.96
N PHE A 80 1.28 7.37 9.09
CA PHE A 80 0.56 6.30 8.39
C PHE A 80 1.01 6.22 6.94
N ARG A 81 1.10 4.99 6.42
CA ARG A 81 1.29 4.74 4.99
C ARG A 81 0.44 3.56 4.51
N PRO A 82 0.17 3.45 3.21
CA PRO A 82 -0.32 2.20 2.63
C PRO A 82 0.68 1.07 2.89
N LEU A 83 0.19 -0.16 3.03
CA LEU A 83 1.06 -1.34 3.06
C LEU A 83 1.88 -1.37 1.76
N VAL A 84 3.17 -1.46 1.89
CA VAL A 84 4.10 -1.54 0.74
C VAL A 84 4.60 -2.96 0.64
N ALA A 85 4.55 -3.53 -0.56
CA ALA A 85 5.16 -4.83 -0.83
C ALA A 85 6.63 -4.79 -0.43
N GLN A 86 7.07 -5.75 0.37
CA GLN A 86 8.48 -5.87 0.67
C GLN A 86 9.22 -6.13 -0.64
N ARG A 87 10.22 -5.30 -0.95
CA ARG A 87 11.21 -5.61 -1.95
C ARG A 87 12.10 -6.69 -1.34
N GLU A 88 11.86 -7.94 -1.67
CA GLU A 88 12.93 -8.91 -1.61
C GLU A 88 13.88 -8.54 -2.73
N GLN A 89 15.05 -8.03 -2.39
CA GLN A 89 16.11 -7.89 -3.39
C GLN A 89 16.48 -9.32 -3.81
N PRO A 90 16.13 -9.76 -5.02
CA PRO A 90 16.43 -11.11 -5.42
C PRO A 90 17.94 -11.27 -5.47
N VAL A 91 18.45 -12.37 -4.92
CA VAL A 91 19.88 -12.68 -4.94
C VAL A 91 20.28 -13.07 -6.38
N PRO A 92 21.42 -12.58 -6.89
CA PRO A 92 21.92 -12.99 -8.20
C PRO A 92 22.05 -14.51 -8.31
N VAL A 93 21.59 -15.07 -9.41
CA VAL A 93 21.58 -16.52 -9.67
C VAL A 93 22.72 -16.85 -10.64
N ALA A 94 23.59 -17.78 -10.27
CA ALA A 94 24.64 -18.27 -11.16
C ALA A 94 24.02 -19.01 -12.37
N LEU A 95 24.53 -18.72 -13.55
CA LEU A 95 24.09 -19.29 -14.80
C LEU A 95 25.16 -20.16 -15.44
N PRO A 96 24.79 -21.30 -16.05
CA PRO A 96 25.72 -22.06 -16.87
C PRO A 96 26.05 -21.29 -18.14
N PHE A 97 27.32 -21.28 -18.52
CA PHE A 97 27.79 -20.62 -19.71
C PHE A 97 28.84 -21.45 -20.44
N PHE A 98 28.95 -21.27 -21.74
CA PHE A 98 29.82 -22.03 -22.64
C PHE A 98 30.66 -21.05 -23.45
N THR A 99 31.93 -21.35 -23.62
CA THR A 99 32.86 -20.57 -24.44
C THR A 99 32.62 -20.83 -25.90
N LEU A 100 32.36 -19.79 -26.70
CA LEU A 100 32.30 -19.86 -28.15
C LEU A 100 33.69 -19.65 -28.74
N ARG A 101 34.21 -20.66 -29.43
CA ARG A 101 35.56 -20.63 -30.00
C ARG A 101 35.47 -20.70 -31.53
N GLY A 102 36.35 -19.97 -32.19
CA GLY A 102 36.44 -19.98 -33.65
C GLY A 102 37.69 -19.27 -34.16
N ASN A 103 37.83 -19.14 -35.46
CA ASN A 103 38.96 -18.42 -36.05
C ASN A 103 38.86 -16.92 -35.77
N LYS A 104 39.98 -16.29 -35.56
CA LYS A 104 40.06 -14.82 -35.37
C LYS A 104 39.40 -14.12 -36.58
N GLY A 105 38.47 -13.24 -36.33
CA GLY A 105 37.74 -12.51 -37.35
C GLY A 105 36.45 -13.18 -37.84
N THR A 106 36.11 -14.40 -37.39
CA THR A 106 34.79 -15.00 -37.66
C THR A 106 33.74 -14.25 -36.81
N ALA A 107 32.69 -13.76 -37.47
CA ALA A 107 31.59 -13.16 -36.73
C ALA A 107 30.88 -14.25 -35.89
N PRO A 108 30.55 -13.96 -34.63
CA PRO A 108 29.82 -14.90 -33.78
C PRO A 108 28.46 -15.33 -34.34
N SER A 109 27.89 -14.54 -35.25
CA SER A 109 26.68 -14.86 -36.02
C SER A 109 26.88 -16.02 -37.00
N ASP A 110 28.11 -16.27 -37.43
CA ASP A 110 28.43 -17.30 -38.46
C ASP A 110 28.76 -18.66 -37.84
N LEU A 111 28.68 -18.75 -36.50
CA LEU A 111 28.82 -20.01 -35.77
C LEU A 111 27.51 -20.78 -35.79
N ASP A 112 27.54 -22.01 -36.31
CA ASP A 112 26.44 -22.97 -36.18
C ASP A 112 26.52 -23.57 -34.76
N ILE A 113 25.63 -23.11 -33.89
CA ILE A 113 25.60 -23.50 -32.48
C ILE A 113 24.55 -24.58 -32.29
N SER A 114 24.95 -25.78 -31.90
CA SER A 114 24.06 -26.87 -31.54
C SER A 114 24.40 -27.44 -30.17
N LEU A 115 23.33 -27.72 -29.37
CA LEU A 115 23.46 -28.44 -28.10
C LEU A 115 23.22 -29.93 -28.36
N GLU A 116 24.21 -30.74 -28.04
CA GLU A 116 24.07 -32.20 -28.07
C GLU A 116 23.99 -32.73 -26.63
N THR A 117 22.91 -33.42 -26.30
CA THR A 117 22.79 -34.13 -25.03
C THR A 117 23.21 -35.58 -25.21
N LYS A 118 24.31 -35.98 -24.60
CA LYS A 118 24.79 -37.35 -24.63
C LYS A 118 24.97 -37.85 -23.18
N ASN A 119 24.27 -38.90 -22.82
CA ASN A 119 24.29 -39.52 -21.48
C ASN A 119 23.96 -38.55 -20.31
N GLY A 120 23.09 -37.55 -20.53
CA GLY A 120 22.76 -36.55 -19.52
C GLY A 120 23.73 -35.37 -19.43
N GLU A 121 24.86 -35.42 -20.15
CA GLU A 121 25.76 -34.28 -20.30
C GLU A 121 25.36 -33.44 -21.52
N ILE A 122 25.21 -32.15 -21.32
CA ILE A 122 24.97 -31.17 -22.36
C ILE A 122 26.31 -30.70 -22.89
N SER A 123 26.63 -31.05 -24.13
CA SER A 123 27.82 -30.58 -24.82
C SER A 123 27.46 -29.57 -25.91
N LEU A 124 28.15 -28.42 -25.89
CA LEU A 124 28.02 -27.41 -26.93
C LEU A 124 28.92 -27.79 -28.11
N ARG A 125 28.35 -27.93 -29.33
CA ARG A 125 29.11 -27.93 -30.55
C ARG A 125 28.92 -26.62 -31.29
N ALA A 126 29.97 -25.80 -31.32
CA ALA A 126 30.08 -24.69 -32.24
C ALA A 126 30.89 -25.16 -33.48
N LYS A 127 30.25 -25.25 -34.61
CA LYS A 127 30.96 -25.54 -35.91
C LYS A 127 31.21 -24.20 -36.59
N SER A 128 32.49 -23.80 -36.62
CA SER A 128 32.97 -22.82 -37.60
C SER A 128 33.27 -23.58 -38.93
N ARG A 129 33.02 -22.97 -40.05
CA ARG A 129 33.55 -23.42 -41.36
C ARG A 129 35.06 -23.13 -41.42
N SER A 130 35.83 -23.81 -40.59
CA SER A 130 37.26 -23.55 -40.43
C SER A 130 38.10 -24.50 -41.29
N GLU A 131 39.16 -23.96 -41.91
CA GLU A 131 40.22 -24.76 -42.50
C GLU A 131 41.08 -25.41 -41.39
N PRO A 132 41.64 -26.62 -41.64
CA PRO A 132 42.50 -27.31 -40.68
C PRO A 132 43.79 -26.51 -40.47
N GLY A 133 44.08 -26.12 -39.21
CA GLY A 133 45.36 -25.49 -38.82
C GLY A 133 45.28 -24.03 -38.29
N ALA A 134 44.10 -23.43 -38.24
CA ALA A 134 43.93 -22.07 -37.74
C ALA A 134 43.93 -22.03 -36.17
N THR A 135 44.49 -20.98 -35.60
CA THR A 135 44.44 -20.70 -34.16
C THR A 135 43.00 -20.43 -33.75
N VAL A 136 42.51 -21.11 -32.72
CA VAL A 136 41.12 -21.01 -32.24
C VAL A 136 41.07 -20.06 -31.07
N ASP A 137 40.51 -18.88 -31.27
CA ASP A 137 40.33 -17.84 -30.26
C ASP A 137 38.94 -17.89 -29.61
N VAL A 138 38.81 -17.27 -28.46
CA VAL A 138 37.49 -17.05 -27.80
C VAL A 138 36.79 -15.91 -28.51
N LEU A 139 35.62 -16.18 -29.11
CA LEU A 139 34.81 -15.20 -29.82
C LEU A 139 33.71 -14.60 -28.93
N GLY A 140 33.37 -15.27 -27.84
CA GLY A 140 32.31 -14.86 -26.93
C GLY A 140 31.81 -16.02 -26.09
N TYR A 141 30.62 -15.84 -25.52
CA TYR A 141 30.01 -16.82 -24.62
C TYR A 141 28.53 -17.03 -24.94
N LEU A 142 28.08 -18.26 -24.77
CA LEU A 142 26.68 -18.63 -24.72
C LEU A 142 26.26 -18.87 -23.27
N VAL A 143 25.25 -18.17 -22.79
CA VAL A 143 24.65 -18.35 -21.46
C VAL A 143 23.34 -19.10 -21.60
N ASP A 144 23.16 -20.16 -20.81
CA ASP A 144 21.98 -21.02 -20.86
C ASP A 144 21.02 -20.66 -19.70
N LEU A 145 19.82 -20.21 -20.08
CA LEU A 145 18.71 -19.92 -19.17
C LEU A 145 17.54 -20.89 -19.37
N SER A 146 17.70 -21.94 -20.18
CA SER A 146 16.60 -22.84 -20.58
C SER A 146 15.93 -23.54 -19.39
N ALA A 147 16.68 -23.78 -18.30
CA ALA A 147 16.16 -24.35 -17.05
C ALA A 147 15.49 -23.30 -16.13
N ARG A 148 15.45 -22.03 -16.53
CA ARG A 148 14.93 -20.93 -15.73
C ARG A 148 13.59 -20.44 -16.26
N GLN A 149 12.66 -20.15 -15.35
CA GLN A 149 11.34 -19.60 -15.69
C GLN A 149 11.23 -18.10 -15.36
N GLU A 150 12.15 -17.60 -14.53
CA GLU A 150 12.19 -16.19 -14.15
C GLU A 150 12.78 -15.30 -15.27
N ALA A 151 12.32 -14.06 -15.31
CA ALA A 151 12.91 -13.02 -16.15
C ALA A 151 14.07 -12.36 -15.40
N PHE A 152 15.11 -11.96 -16.12
CA PHE A 152 16.29 -11.29 -15.58
C PHE A 152 16.38 -9.85 -16.11
N SER A 153 16.88 -8.96 -15.27
CA SER A 153 17.05 -7.52 -15.58
C SER A 153 18.51 -7.13 -15.77
N GLU A 154 19.44 -7.94 -15.29
CA GLU A 154 20.87 -7.63 -15.31
C GLU A 154 21.69 -8.90 -15.38
N LEU A 155 22.77 -8.89 -16.15
CA LEU A 155 23.82 -9.90 -16.13
C LEU A 155 25.00 -9.35 -15.35
N ILE A 156 25.59 -10.16 -14.49
CA ILE A 156 26.80 -9.86 -13.73
C ILE A 156 27.90 -10.80 -14.22
N LEU A 157 28.95 -10.21 -14.77
CA LEU A 157 30.09 -10.94 -15.34
C LEU A 157 31.26 -10.83 -14.36
N ASP A 158 31.87 -11.95 -14.04
CA ASP A 158 33.10 -11.96 -13.22
C ASP A 158 34.28 -12.50 -14.03
N TRP A 159 35.41 -11.85 -13.91
CA TRP A 159 36.67 -12.20 -14.57
C TRP A 159 37.87 -11.95 -13.66
N PRO A 160 39.00 -12.65 -13.88
CA PRO A 160 40.23 -12.42 -13.12
C PRO A 160 40.73 -10.97 -13.29
N PRO A 161 41.40 -10.41 -12.26
CA PRO A 161 42.02 -9.10 -12.35
C PRO A 161 42.98 -9.03 -13.54
N GLN A 162 42.91 -7.97 -14.32
CA GLN A 162 43.83 -7.70 -15.43
C GLN A 162 44.97 -6.81 -14.97
N PRO A 163 46.26 -7.09 -15.31
CA PRO A 163 47.41 -6.35 -14.79
C PRO A 163 47.34 -4.83 -15.04
N ASN A 164 46.79 -4.40 -16.17
CA ASN A 164 46.68 -3.01 -16.57
C ASN A 164 45.25 -2.46 -16.46
N GLY A 165 44.39 -3.14 -15.68
CA GLY A 165 42.97 -2.89 -15.68
C GLY A 165 42.29 -3.37 -16.97
N TYR A 166 40.99 -3.17 -17.05
CA TYR A 166 40.19 -3.54 -18.22
C TYR A 166 39.22 -2.46 -18.60
N ALA A 167 39.09 -2.18 -19.90
CA ALA A 167 38.07 -1.33 -20.49
C ALA A 167 37.67 -1.91 -21.87
N GLY A 168 36.46 -2.34 -22.01
CA GLY A 168 35.88 -2.90 -23.25
C GLY A 168 34.38 -2.75 -23.28
N SER A 169 33.75 -3.24 -24.34
CA SER A 169 32.29 -3.25 -24.46
C SER A 169 31.74 -4.60 -24.94
N VAL A 170 30.56 -4.93 -24.47
CA VAL A 170 29.88 -6.19 -24.76
C VAL A 170 28.52 -5.94 -25.39
N THR A 171 28.17 -6.75 -26.37
CA THR A 171 26.83 -6.85 -26.98
C THR A 171 26.17 -8.12 -26.47
N VAL A 172 24.89 -8.03 -26.11
CA VAL A 172 24.08 -9.16 -25.66
C VAL A 172 22.93 -9.38 -26.63
N GLU A 173 22.83 -10.60 -27.15
CA GLU A 173 21.75 -11.05 -28.01
C GLU A 173 21.01 -12.22 -27.36
N ALA A 174 19.73 -12.38 -27.65
CA ALA A 174 18.89 -13.44 -27.13
C ALA A 174 18.33 -14.34 -28.22
N SER A 175 18.15 -15.62 -27.88
CA SER A 175 17.49 -16.62 -28.73
C SER A 175 16.67 -17.60 -27.87
N ASN A 176 15.62 -18.18 -28.46
CA ASN A 176 14.88 -19.29 -27.88
C ASN A 176 15.14 -20.64 -28.58
N ASP A 177 15.84 -20.63 -29.75
CA ASP A 177 16.04 -21.77 -30.62
C ASP A 177 17.50 -21.94 -31.08
N LEU A 178 18.43 -21.07 -30.62
CA LEU A 178 19.84 -21.03 -31.03
C LEU A 178 20.09 -20.67 -32.51
N LYS A 179 19.06 -20.41 -33.27
CA LYS A 179 19.11 -20.08 -34.70
C LYS A 179 18.78 -18.63 -34.98
N ASN A 180 17.70 -18.16 -34.37
CA ASN A 180 17.21 -16.80 -34.55
C ASN A 180 17.66 -15.96 -33.34
N TRP A 181 18.49 -14.94 -33.58
CA TRP A 181 19.06 -14.07 -32.58
C TRP A 181 18.50 -12.66 -32.70
N SER A 182 18.13 -12.08 -31.58
CA SER A 182 17.68 -10.68 -31.47
C SER A 182 18.58 -9.91 -30.51
N SER A 183 19.03 -8.73 -30.95
CA SER A 183 19.88 -7.88 -30.12
C SER A 183 19.05 -7.30 -28.95
N LEU A 184 19.55 -7.47 -27.71
CA LEU A 184 18.98 -6.89 -26.51
C LEU A 184 19.63 -5.55 -26.18
N VAL A 185 20.95 -5.55 -26.11
CA VAL A 185 21.77 -4.35 -25.82
C VAL A 185 23.07 -4.43 -26.61
N ARG A 186 23.59 -3.31 -27.02
CA ARG A 186 24.83 -3.20 -27.79
C ARG A 186 25.83 -2.28 -27.14
N ASP A 187 27.11 -2.61 -27.29
CA ASP A 187 28.25 -1.79 -26.90
C ASP A 187 28.20 -1.29 -25.45
N VAL A 188 27.71 -2.14 -24.52
CA VAL A 188 27.65 -1.81 -23.10
C VAL A 188 29.05 -1.84 -22.51
N PRO A 189 29.55 -0.73 -21.92
CA PRO A 189 30.89 -0.67 -21.39
C PRO A 189 31.05 -1.55 -20.14
N LEU A 190 32.15 -2.32 -20.13
CA LEU A 190 32.64 -3.08 -18.99
C LEU A 190 33.97 -2.47 -18.55
N LEU A 191 34.13 -2.22 -17.26
CA LEU A 191 35.29 -1.56 -16.69
C LEU A 191 35.75 -2.29 -15.42
N SER A 192 37.08 -2.38 -15.24
CA SER A 192 37.71 -2.75 -13.98
C SER A 192 39.07 -2.06 -13.96
N LEU A 193 39.13 -0.87 -13.37
CA LEU A 193 40.33 -0.02 -13.30
C LEU A 193 40.66 0.21 -11.84
N SER A 194 41.96 0.12 -11.53
CA SER A 194 42.49 0.43 -10.20
C SER A 194 43.65 1.40 -10.34
N GLN A 195 43.58 2.52 -9.64
CA GLN A 195 44.65 3.52 -9.60
C GLN A 195 44.73 4.15 -8.21
N ASP A 196 45.90 4.21 -7.63
CA ASP A 196 46.20 4.87 -6.33
C ASP A 196 45.29 4.42 -5.18
N GLY A 197 44.91 3.14 -5.15
CA GLY A 197 44.02 2.57 -4.12
C GLY A 197 42.53 2.87 -4.37
N GLN A 198 42.17 3.55 -5.45
CA GLN A 198 40.77 3.72 -5.91
C GLN A 198 40.46 2.70 -6.99
N GLN A 199 39.26 2.14 -6.93
CA GLN A 199 38.76 1.14 -7.87
C GLN A 199 37.45 1.60 -8.52
N ILE A 200 37.40 1.51 -9.85
CA ILE A 200 36.19 1.73 -10.63
C ILE A 200 35.84 0.42 -11.32
N GLU A 201 34.72 -0.16 -10.95
CA GLU A 201 34.23 -1.41 -11.54
C GLU A 201 32.84 -1.23 -12.15
N ARG A 202 32.66 -1.75 -13.35
CA ARG A 202 31.37 -1.97 -13.97
C ARG A 202 31.39 -3.34 -14.62
N LYS A 203 30.93 -4.34 -13.87
CA LYS A 203 30.90 -5.75 -14.25
C LYS A 203 29.48 -6.23 -14.61
N SER A 204 28.51 -5.30 -14.65
CA SER A 204 27.12 -5.64 -14.92
C SER A 204 26.61 -5.04 -16.22
N VAL A 205 25.67 -5.75 -16.83
CA VAL A 205 25.01 -5.40 -18.07
C VAL A 205 23.51 -5.44 -17.85
N SER A 206 22.87 -4.29 -17.83
CA SER A 206 21.40 -4.21 -17.76
C SER A 206 20.79 -4.72 -19.06
N ILE A 207 19.82 -5.62 -18.97
CA ILE A 207 19.11 -6.20 -20.12
C ILE A 207 17.61 -5.95 -19.95
N PRO A 208 16.84 -5.78 -21.07
CA PRO A 208 15.38 -5.70 -20.97
C PRO A 208 14.82 -6.96 -20.35
N GLY A 209 13.96 -6.82 -19.34
CA GLY A 209 13.29 -7.94 -18.68
C GLY A 209 12.48 -8.77 -19.68
N GLY A 210 12.51 -10.09 -19.52
CA GLY A 210 11.75 -11.02 -20.36
C GLY A 210 12.27 -12.45 -20.23
N GLN A 211 11.43 -13.43 -20.59
CA GLN A 211 11.83 -14.84 -20.62
C GLN A 211 12.60 -15.13 -21.91
N ARG A 212 13.77 -15.73 -21.76
CA ARG A 212 14.65 -16.15 -22.87
C ARG A 212 15.35 -17.44 -22.47
N LYS A 213 15.66 -18.28 -23.46
CA LYS A 213 16.35 -19.55 -23.21
C LYS A 213 17.87 -19.41 -23.28
N TYR A 214 18.36 -18.56 -24.18
CA TYR A 214 19.78 -18.44 -24.45
C TYR A 214 20.17 -16.99 -24.65
N LEU A 215 21.34 -16.60 -24.10
CA LEU A 215 21.96 -15.32 -24.40
C LEU A 215 23.34 -15.54 -25.01
N ARG A 216 23.71 -14.70 -25.96
CA ARG A 216 25.03 -14.67 -26.58
C ARG A 216 25.71 -13.37 -26.21
N LEU A 217 26.90 -13.47 -25.63
CA LEU A 217 27.76 -12.37 -25.24
C LEU A 217 28.88 -12.26 -26.28
N THR A 218 29.04 -11.12 -26.92
CA THR A 218 30.10 -10.84 -27.90
C THR A 218 30.73 -9.50 -27.60
N TRP A 219 32.03 -9.38 -27.82
CA TRP A 219 32.77 -8.16 -27.62
C TRP A 219 32.86 -7.35 -28.89
N SER A 220 32.73 -6.04 -28.80
CA SER A 220 32.86 -5.13 -29.94
C SER A 220 34.28 -5.11 -30.48
N ASP A 221 35.27 -5.34 -29.61
CA ASP A 221 36.68 -5.47 -29.96
C ASP A 221 37.11 -6.92 -29.70
N PRO A 222 37.44 -7.72 -30.79
CA PRO A 222 37.86 -9.11 -30.64
C PRO A 222 39.12 -9.31 -29.80
N ASP A 223 40.00 -8.31 -29.72
CA ASP A 223 41.23 -8.38 -28.93
C ASP A 223 40.98 -8.11 -27.44
N LYS A 224 39.79 -7.71 -27.05
CA LYS A 224 39.39 -7.42 -25.69
C LYS A 224 38.41 -8.44 -25.08
N VAL A 225 38.28 -9.61 -25.68
CA VAL A 225 37.46 -10.67 -25.11
C VAL A 225 38.04 -11.15 -23.79
N LEU A 226 37.22 -11.08 -22.74
CA LEU A 226 37.63 -11.50 -21.39
C LEU A 226 37.45 -13.00 -21.20
N GLU A 227 38.34 -13.60 -20.42
CA GLU A 227 38.11 -14.94 -19.88
C GLU A 227 37.19 -14.83 -18.66
N LEU A 228 35.92 -15.26 -18.83
CA LEU A 228 34.94 -15.17 -17.74
C LEU A 228 35.12 -16.31 -16.76
N LYS A 229 35.10 -15.98 -15.45
CA LYS A 229 35.11 -16.92 -14.34
C LYS A 229 33.71 -17.38 -13.98
N SER A 230 32.75 -16.46 -13.97
CA SER A 230 31.35 -16.76 -13.72
C SER A 230 30.42 -15.75 -14.42
N VAL A 231 29.21 -16.22 -14.69
CA VAL A 231 28.10 -15.39 -15.16
C VAL A 231 26.95 -15.59 -14.18
N SER A 232 26.43 -14.51 -13.65
CA SER A 232 25.23 -14.51 -12.81
C SER A 232 24.19 -13.56 -13.42
N ALA A 233 22.94 -13.78 -13.12
CA ALA A 233 21.88 -12.86 -13.51
C ALA A 233 21.04 -12.43 -12.31
N GLN A 234 20.67 -11.17 -12.32
CA GLN A 234 19.76 -10.58 -11.35
C GLN A 234 18.32 -10.82 -11.83
N PRO A 235 17.51 -11.59 -11.09
CA PRO A 235 16.10 -11.73 -11.43
C PRO A 235 15.38 -10.38 -11.39
N VAL A 236 14.39 -10.20 -12.26
CA VAL A 236 13.51 -9.02 -12.19
C VAL A 236 12.81 -9.02 -10.85
N ASP A 237 12.84 -7.87 -10.19
CA ASP A 237 12.17 -7.65 -8.91
C ASP A 237 10.66 -7.93 -9.07
N LYS A 238 10.23 -9.09 -8.65
CA LYS A 238 8.81 -9.42 -8.51
C LYS A 238 8.37 -8.87 -7.17
N ARG A 239 7.74 -7.72 -7.19
CA ARG A 239 7.01 -7.27 -6.00
C ARG A 239 6.00 -8.35 -5.65
N ALA A 240 6.16 -8.96 -4.49
CA ALA A 240 5.15 -9.87 -3.98
C ALA A 240 3.80 -9.13 -4.00
N PRO A 241 2.74 -9.74 -4.53
CA PRO A 241 1.44 -9.11 -4.49
C PRO A 241 1.09 -8.79 -3.03
N LEU A 242 0.63 -7.57 -2.79
CA LEU A 242 0.17 -7.19 -1.45
C LEU A 242 -0.99 -8.09 -1.04
N GLU A 243 -0.84 -8.77 0.08
CA GLU A 243 -1.93 -9.56 0.64
C GLU A 243 -3.06 -8.63 1.07
N ARG A 244 -4.27 -8.95 0.59
CA ARG A 244 -5.50 -8.31 1.04
C ARG A 244 -6.06 -9.04 2.25
N ALA A 245 -6.53 -8.26 3.20
CA ALA A 245 -7.38 -8.78 4.24
C ALA A 245 -8.82 -8.87 3.72
N PHE A 246 -9.56 -9.89 4.16
CA PHE A 246 -10.94 -10.11 3.79
C PHE A 246 -11.81 -10.28 5.03
N LYS A 247 -13.06 -9.83 4.92
CA LYS A 247 -14.10 -10.06 5.92
C LYS A 247 -15.40 -10.42 5.23
N GLN A 248 -16.06 -11.47 5.74
CA GLN A 248 -17.39 -11.85 5.31
C GLN A 248 -18.43 -11.27 6.27
N VAL A 249 -19.51 -10.75 5.71
CA VAL A 249 -20.67 -10.24 6.44
C VAL A 249 -21.93 -10.54 5.63
N ASP A 250 -23.07 -10.62 6.31
CA ASP A 250 -24.37 -10.75 5.65
C ASP A 250 -25.06 -9.39 5.62
N ALA A 251 -25.53 -8.99 4.45
CA ALA A 251 -26.42 -7.85 4.32
C ALA A 251 -27.86 -8.28 4.54
N SER A 252 -28.47 -7.77 5.59
CA SER A 252 -29.84 -8.04 5.97
C SER A 252 -30.80 -7.05 5.32
N ARG A 253 -32.06 -7.46 5.08
CA ARG A 253 -33.10 -6.60 4.53
C ARG A 253 -33.32 -5.39 5.45
N HIS A 254 -33.39 -4.22 4.86
CA HIS A 254 -33.68 -2.98 5.59
C HIS A 254 -35.22 -2.86 5.72
N ASP A 255 -35.72 -2.69 6.94
CA ASP A 255 -37.15 -2.76 7.27
C ASP A 255 -38.05 -1.76 6.53
N ASN A 256 -37.48 -0.66 6.02
CA ASN A 256 -38.26 0.44 5.45
C ASN A 256 -38.32 0.49 3.91
N LYS A 257 -37.54 -0.36 3.21
CA LYS A 257 -37.53 -0.36 1.73
C LYS A 257 -37.35 -1.76 1.16
N GLN A 258 -38.31 -2.20 0.37
CA GLN A 258 -38.21 -3.43 -0.39
C GLN A 258 -37.01 -3.31 -1.37
N GLY A 259 -36.15 -4.33 -1.38
CA GLY A 259 -34.96 -4.38 -2.22
C GLY A 259 -33.69 -3.75 -1.60
N ASP A 260 -33.77 -3.05 -0.47
CA ASP A 260 -32.62 -2.52 0.23
C ASP A 260 -32.07 -3.54 1.25
N TYR A 261 -30.77 -3.87 1.16
CA TYR A 261 -30.05 -4.75 2.09
C TYR A 261 -28.86 -4.01 2.68
N VAL A 262 -28.69 -4.06 3.99
CA VAL A 262 -27.61 -3.33 4.70
C VAL A 262 -26.68 -4.28 5.40
N ALA A 263 -25.38 -4.07 5.18
CA ALA A 263 -24.28 -4.72 5.92
C ALA A 263 -23.60 -3.72 6.85
N ASP A 264 -23.36 -4.12 8.10
CA ASP A 264 -22.50 -3.41 9.04
C ASP A 264 -21.16 -4.14 9.16
N LEU A 265 -20.09 -3.53 8.71
CA LEU A 265 -18.75 -4.11 8.79
C LEU A 265 -18.17 -4.08 10.22
N GLY A 266 -18.81 -3.37 11.16
CA GLY A 266 -18.33 -3.17 12.52
C GLY A 266 -17.29 -2.06 12.67
N GLY A 267 -16.76 -1.54 11.55
CA GLY A 267 -15.76 -0.47 11.53
C GLY A 267 -15.53 0.11 10.13
N PRO A 268 -14.79 1.22 10.01
CA PRO A 268 -14.54 1.90 8.73
C PRO A 268 -13.37 1.27 7.97
N PHE A 269 -13.52 0.03 7.54
CA PHE A 269 -12.52 -0.65 6.72
C PHE A 269 -12.34 0.06 5.37
N PRO A 270 -11.11 0.25 4.87
CA PRO A 270 -10.85 0.91 3.58
C PRO A 270 -11.10 -0.05 2.40
N VAL A 271 -12.35 -0.49 2.25
CA VAL A 271 -12.78 -1.49 1.27
C VAL A 271 -12.46 -1.06 -0.15
N ASP A 272 -11.73 -1.91 -0.89
CA ASP A 272 -11.40 -1.74 -2.31
C ASP A 272 -11.83 -2.93 -3.19
N ARG A 273 -12.36 -4.00 -2.56
CA ARG A 273 -12.87 -5.20 -3.23
C ARG A 273 -14.17 -5.66 -2.59
N LEU A 274 -15.08 -6.11 -3.45
CA LEU A 274 -16.40 -6.65 -3.06
C LEU A 274 -16.67 -7.93 -3.82
N THR A 275 -17.12 -8.97 -3.13
CA THR A 275 -17.73 -10.15 -3.74
C THR A 275 -19.14 -10.29 -3.18
N ILE A 276 -20.13 -10.43 -4.06
CA ILE A 276 -21.55 -10.49 -3.71
C ILE A 276 -22.06 -11.90 -4.02
N ARG A 277 -22.68 -12.55 -3.03
CA ARG A 277 -23.28 -13.87 -3.19
C ARG A 277 -24.79 -13.80 -2.98
N LEU A 278 -25.53 -14.19 -4.00
CA LEU A 278 -26.98 -14.26 -3.92
C LEU A 278 -27.43 -15.50 -3.14
N PRO A 279 -28.56 -15.40 -2.38
CA PRO A 279 -29.01 -16.51 -1.53
C PRO A 279 -29.52 -17.71 -2.32
N GLN A 280 -30.09 -17.51 -3.50
CA GLN A 280 -30.73 -18.56 -4.29
C GLN A 280 -29.99 -18.84 -5.60
N ASP A 281 -29.96 -20.12 -6.00
CA ASP A 281 -29.46 -20.53 -7.31
C ASP A 281 -30.41 -19.98 -8.43
N ASN A 282 -29.86 -19.81 -9.62
CA ASN A 282 -30.54 -19.30 -10.81
C ASN A 282 -31.12 -17.89 -10.63
N SER A 283 -30.45 -17.08 -9.81
CA SER A 283 -30.80 -15.68 -9.59
C SER A 283 -29.86 -14.75 -10.36
N VAL A 284 -30.42 -13.68 -10.89
CA VAL A 284 -29.70 -12.57 -11.54
C VAL A 284 -30.37 -11.28 -11.12
N ALA A 285 -29.61 -10.33 -10.60
CA ALA A 285 -30.17 -9.06 -10.16
C ALA A 285 -29.20 -7.89 -10.39
N SER A 286 -29.73 -6.75 -10.87
CA SER A 286 -28.99 -5.49 -10.86
C SER A 286 -28.95 -4.92 -9.45
N ILE A 287 -27.76 -4.54 -8.99
CA ILE A 287 -27.53 -4.04 -7.64
C ILE A 287 -26.80 -2.69 -7.71
N GLN A 288 -27.40 -1.68 -7.10
CA GLN A 288 -26.74 -0.41 -6.82
C GLN A 288 -26.11 -0.46 -5.42
N ILE A 289 -24.83 -0.07 -5.30
CA ILE A 289 -24.08 -0.15 -4.07
C ILE A 289 -23.82 1.26 -3.55
N PHE A 290 -24.15 1.47 -2.28
CA PHE A 290 -23.92 2.72 -1.56
C PHE A 290 -23.17 2.43 -0.27
N SER A 291 -22.54 3.45 0.30
CA SER A 291 -21.86 3.33 1.59
C SER A 291 -21.95 4.60 2.41
N ARG A 292 -21.86 4.47 3.74
CA ARG A 292 -21.77 5.59 4.69
C ARG A 292 -20.99 5.18 5.93
N ASN A 293 -20.49 6.16 6.68
CA ASN A 293 -19.70 5.86 7.86
C ASN A 293 -20.50 5.80 9.16
N THR A 294 -21.56 6.58 9.27
CA THR A 294 -22.44 6.66 10.45
C THR A 294 -23.90 6.45 10.04
N THR A 295 -24.75 6.07 11.00
CA THR A 295 -26.17 5.79 10.75
C THR A 295 -26.97 7.03 10.40
N ASP A 296 -26.51 8.21 10.75
CA ASP A 296 -27.10 9.51 10.50
C ASP A 296 -26.59 10.19 9.22
N ALA A 297 -25.55 9.64 8.59
CA ALA A 297 -25.00 10.18 7.35
C ALA A 297 -25.82 9.72 6.12
N ASP A 298 -25.82 10.54 5.08
CA ASP A 298 -26.42 10.20 3.80
C ASP A 298 -25.68 9.05 3.09
N TRP A 299 -26.43 8.20 2.40
CA TRP A 299 -25.88 7.17 1.54
C TRP A 299 -25.17 7.77 0.32
N ARG A 300 -23.92 7.43 0.13
CA ARG A 300 -23.10 7.88 -0.99
C ARG A 300 -22.98 6.75 -2.02
N PRO A 301 -23.24 7.01 -3.32
CA PRO A 301 -23.10 5.99 -4.35
C PRO A 301 -21.63 5.54 -4.46
N VAL A 302 -21.45 4.24 -4.65
CA VAL A 302 -20.16 3.61 -4.88
C VAL A 302 -20.05 3.14 -6.32
N THR A 303 -20.93 2.21 -6.72
CA THR A 303 -21.00 1.62 -8.06
C THR A 303 -22.28 0.86 -8.26
N SER A 304 -22.48 0.31 -9.46
CA SER A 304 -23.55 -0.64 -9.78
C SER A 304 -22.96 -1.88 -10.46
N THR A 305 -23.59 -3.02 -10.26
CA THR A 305 -23.17 -4.28 -10.88
C THR A 305 -24.37 -5.20 -11.09
N VAL A 306 -24.20 -6.23 -11.91
CA VAL A 306 -25.14 -7.35 -11.99
C VAL A 306 -24.54 -8.51 -11.20
N ALA A 307 -25.22 -8.89 -10.12
CA ALA A 307 -24.89 -10.09 -9.38
C ALA A 307 -25.69 -11.27 -9.91
N TYR A 308 -25.05 -12.43 -9.97
CA TYR A 308 -25.70 -13.66 -10.41
C TYR A 308 -25.16 -14.88 -9.68
N ARG A 309 -26.04 -15.89 -9.55
CA ARG A 309 -25.70 -17.22 -9.10
C ARG A 309 -26.48 -18.21 -9.96
N LEU A 310 -25.80 -18.85 -10.91
CA LEU A 310 -26.41 -19.69 -11.95
C LEU A 310 -25.87 -21.11 -11.84
N ARG A 311 -26.77 -22.08 -11.94
CA ARG A 311 -26.40 -23.50 -12.02
C ARG A 311 -26.43 -23.97 -13.46
N GLN A 312 -25.27 -24.37 -13.98
CA GLN A 312 -25.13 -24.85 -15.35
C GLN A 312 -24.25 -26.11 -15.37
N GLY A 313 -24.76 -27.21 -15.92
CA GLY A 313 -24.00 -28.45 -16.07
C GLY A 313 -23.48 -29.05 -14.75
N GLY A 314 -24.21 -28.83 -13.63
CA GLY A 314 -23.79 -29.28 -12.30
C GLY A 314 -22.88 -28.32 -11.55
N ASN A 315 -22.34 -27.28 -12.20
CA ASN A 315 -21.50 -26.25 -11.62
C ASN A 315 -22.32 -25.01 -11.25
N VAL A 316 -21.89 -24.30 -10.20
CA VAL A 316 -22.42 -23.00 -9.83
C VAL A 316 -21.48 -21.93 -10.34
N ILE A 317 -22.02 -21.00 -11.13
CA ILE A 317 -21.31 -19.85 -11.68
C ILE A 317 -21.79 -18.62 -10.92
N GLU A 318 -20.87 -17.89 -10.30
CA GLU A 318 -21.13 -16.65 -9.56
C GLU A 318 -20.32 -15.49 -10.16
N ASN A 319 -20.73 -14.25 -9.88
CA ASN A 319 -19.96 -13.09 -10.27
C ASN A 319 -18.61 -13.05 -9.55
N GLY A 320 -17.60 -12.58 -10.26
CA GLY A 320 -16.26 -12.39 -9.71
C GLY A 320 -16.14 -11.22 -8.74
N GLU A 321 -14.93 -11.00 -8.27
CA GLU A 321 -14.57 -9.89 -7.41
C GLU A 321 -14.71 -8.55 -8.13
N LEU A 322 -15.39 -7.59 -7.51
CA LEU A 322 -15.60 -6.24 -8.00
C LEU A 322 -14.57 -5.29 -7.38
N GLY A 323 -13.73 -4.67 -8.20
CA GLY A 323 -12.81 -3.62 -7.79
C GLY A 323 -13.48 -2.27 -7.67
N ILE A 324 -13.24 -1.55 -6.58
CA ILE A 324 -13.74 -0.19 -6.34
C ILE A 324 -12.63 0.71 -5.81
N SER A 325 -12.83 2.03 -5.86
CA SER A 325 -11.92 2.96 -5.15
C SER A 325 -12.04 2.75 -3.64
N PRO A 326 -10.92 2.75 -2.89
CA PRO A 326 -10.94 2.53 -1.45
C PRO A 326 -11.93 3.44 -0.72
N ARG A 327 -12.82 2.86 0.08
CA ARG A 327 -13.87 3.56 0.82
C ARG A 327 -13.82 3.16 2.31
N PRO A 328 -13.33 4.02 3.20
CA PRO A 328 -13.27 3.73 4.62
C PRO A 328 -14.64 4.00 5.29
N HIS A 329 -15.64 3.19 4.94
CA HIS A 329 -16.99 3.28 5.44
C HIS A 329 -17.43 2.01 6.16
N ARG A 330 -18.23 2.18 7.23
CA ARG A 330 -18.72 1.08 8.05
C ARG A 330 -19.97 0.42 7.50
N TYR A 331 -20.96 1.22 7.01
CA TYR A 331 -22.27 0.73 6.56
C TYR A 331 -22.32 0.68 5.04
N TRP A 332 -22.81 -0.43 4.51
CA TRP A 332 -22.94 -0.68 3.08
C TRP A 332 -24.36 -1.07 2.74
N LEU A 333 -24.95 -0.42 1.73
CA LEU A 333 -26.30 -0.66 1.24
C LEU A 333 -26.22 -1.25 -0.16
N PHE A 334 -26.88 -2.37 -0.33
CA PHE A 334 -27.05 -3.06 -1.61
C PHE A 334 -28.52 -2.92 -2.00
N ARG A 335 -28.81 -2.06 -2.96
CA ARG A 335 -30.14 -1.83 -3.48
C ARG A 335 -30.35 -2.70 -4.70
N VAL A 336 -31.18 -3.72 -4.53
CA VAL A 336 -31.53 -4.72 -5.54
C VAL A 336 -32.71 -4.21 -6.36
N ASP A 337 -32.57 -4.22 -7.69
CA ASP A 337 -33.69 -3.99 -8.59
C ASP A 337 -34.73 -5.10 -8.40
N GLN A 338 -35.97 -4.69 -8.18
CA GLN A 338 -37.09 -5.61 -7.96
C GLN A 338 -37.79 -6.04 -9.25
N GLN A 339 -37.40 -5.50 -10.42
CA GLN A 339 -37.84 -6.00 -11.71
C GLN A 339 -37.40 -7.45 -11.90
N GLY A 340 -38.31 -8.34 -12.18
CA GLY A 340 -38.03 -9.77 -12.30
C GLY A 340 -38.04 -10.56 -10.98
N GLY A 341 -38.54 -9.97 -9.87
CA GLY A 341 -38.74 -10.67 -8.59
C GLY A 341 -37.59 -10.53 -7.58
N GLY A 342 -36.55 -9.75 -7.88
CA GLY A 342 -35.43 -9.50 -6.97
C GLY A 342 -34.54 -10.73 -6.78
N ILE A 343 -34.09 -10.99 -5.54
CA ILE A 343 -33.20 -12.13 -5.19
C ILE A 343 -33.92 -13.26 -4.42
N GLY A 344 -35.23 -13.16 -4.24
CA GLY A 344 -36.00 -14.09 -3.42
C GLY A 344 -35.78 -13.90 -1.92
N ASP A 345 -36.05 -14.94 -1.14
CA ASP A 345 -35.86 -14.92 0.31
C ASP A 345 -34.39 -15.21 0.69
N GLY A 346 -33.92 -14.50 1.72
CA GLY A 346 -32.59 -14.66 2.27
C GLY A 346 -31.83 -13.35 2.40
N THR A 347 -30.56 -13.46 2.79
CA THR A 347 -29.60 -12.38 2.94
C THR A 347 -28.61 -12.38 1.78
N ILE A 348 -28.01 -11.24 1.48
CA ILE A 348 -26.90 -11.16 0.53
C ILE A 348 -25.62 -11.44 1.30
N GLY A 349 -24.89 -12.50 0.92
CA GLY A 349 -23.53 -12.72 1.40
C GLY A 349 -22.57 -11.71 0.77
N VAL A 350 -21.84 -10.97 1.59
CA VAL A 350 -20.88 -9.96 1.12
C VAL A 350 -19.50 -10.29 1.68
N GLN A 351 -18.52 -10.43 0.80
CA GLN A 351 -17.13 -10.47 1.19
C GLN A 351 -16.48 -9.13 0.79
N VAL A 352 -15.93 -8.43 1.76
CA VAL A 352 -15.18 -7.19 1.56
C VAL A 352 -13.69 -7.47 1.65
N GLY A 353 -12.91 -6.87 0.76
CA GLY A 353 -11.45 -6.93 0.76
C GLY A 353 -10.85 -5.54 0.84
N TRP A 354 -9.69 -5.43 1.50
CA TRP A 354 -8.95 -4.17 1.59
C TRP A 354 -7.45 -4.42 1.69
N LEU A 355 -6.66 -3.41 1.32
CA LEU A 355 -5.25 -3.35 1.65
C LEU A 355 -5.09 -2.70 3.03
N ALA A 356 -4.41 -3.39 3.94
CA ALA A 356 -4.11 -2.84 5.24
C ALA A 356 -3.24 -1.57 5.13
N ARG A 357 -3.29 -0.71 6.14
CA ARG A 357 -2.34 0.38 6.33
C ARG A 357 -1.30 -0.01 7.37
N GLU A 358 -0.17 0.66 7.34
CA GLU A 358 0.85 0.55 8.37
C GLU A 358 0.95 1.86 9.15
N ILE A 359 1.25 1.76 10.44
CA ILE A 359 1.73 2.87 11.24
C ILE A 359 3.23 2.70 11.43
N ILE A 360 4.01 3.73 11.12
CA ILE A 360 5.43 3.83 11.41
C ILE A 360 5.57 4.71 12.65
N PHE A 361 6.44 4.35 13.58
CA PHE A 361 6.73 5.18 14.74
C PHE A 361 8.21 5.18 15.10
N ALA A 362 8.66 6.28 15.73
CA ALA A 362 9.99 6.37 16.32
C ALA A 362 9.94 5.82 17.74
N ALA A 363 10.79 4.84 18.06
CA ALA A 363 10.83 4.20 19.36
C ALA A 363 11.54 5.08 20.41
N ARG A 364 10.95 6.25 20.66
CA ARG A 364 11.48 7.21 21.65
C ARG A 364 11.03 6.84 23.07
N GLY A 365 11.95 6.73 24.01
CA GLY A 365 11.68 6.42 25.41
C GLY A 365 11.70 4.93 25.72
N PRO A 366 11.33 4.54 26.94
CA PRO A 366 11.38 3.15 27.37
C PRO A 366 10.23 2.32 26.84
N GLN A 367 10.45 1.01 26.73
CA GLN A 367 9.38 0.02 26.56
C GLN A 367 8.57 -0.11 27.86
N PRO A 368 7.33 -0.67 27.81
CA PRO A 368 6.65 -1.19 26.64
C PRO A 368 6.01 -0.10 25.77
N PHE A 369 5.89 -0.38 24.45
CA PHE A 369 5.12 0.50 23.57
C PHE A 369 3.71 -0.07 23.35
N HIS A 370 2.73 0.83 23.28
CA HIS A 370 1.33 0.47 23.05
C HIS A 370 0.74 1.27 21.90
N LEU A 371 0.10 0.58 20.98
CA LEU A 371 -0.75 1.17 19.96
C LEU A 371 -2.15 1.35 20.56
N VAL A 372 -2.57 2.58 20.82
CA VAL A 372 -3.89 2.87 21.40
C VAL A 372 -4.83 3.51 20.37
N PHE A 373 -6.14 3.26 20.51
CA PHE A 373 -7.14 3.74 19.56
C PHE A 373 -8.53 3.84 20.20
N GLY A 374 -9.44 4.56 19.51
CA GLY A 374 -10.80 4.73 19.96
C GLY A 374 -10.99 5.92 20.91
N ASN A 375 -10.45 7.10 20.56
CA ASN A 375 -10.69 8.34 21.29
C ASN A 375 -11.46 9.33 20.42
N SER A 376 -12.74 9.56 20.73
CA SER A 376 -13.61 10.48 19.99
C SER A 376 -13.24 11.97 20.13
N ARG A 377 -12.27 12.33 20.97
CA ARG A 377 -11.77 13.69 21.14
C ARG A 377 -10.43 13.91 20.45
N ALA A 378 -9.79 12.83 19.97
CA ALA A 378 -8.46 12.90 19.39
C ALA A 378 -8.42 13.82 18.15
N GLN A 379 -7.38 14.64 18.09
CA GLN A 379 -7.06 15.48 16.95
C GLN A 379 -6.03 14.80 16.05
N GLN A 380 -5.86 15.30 14.82
CA GLN A 380 -4.82 14.82 13.94
C GLN A 380 -3.43 15.07 14.54
N ASN A 381 -2.64 14.01 14.73
CA ASN A 381 -1.30 14.08 15.32
C ASN A 381 -0.24 13.28 14.50
N ALA A 382 -0.67 12.52 13.50
CA ALA A 382 0.26 11.79 12.64
C ALA A 382 1.05 12.75 11.75
N LEU A 383 2.35 12.49 11.62
CA LEU A 383 3.25 13.24 10.75
C LEU A 383 3.17 12.71 9.31
N PRO A 384 3.54 13.52 8.30
CA PRO A 384 3.91 13.00 7.00
C PRO A 384 5.08 12.03 7.13
N VAL A 385 5.09 10.94 6.35
CA VAL A 385 6.16 9.90 6.43
C VAL A 385 7.55 10.52 6.20
N ALA A 386 7.67 11.44 5.25
CA ALA A 386 8.94 12.12 4.95
C ALA A 386 9.48 12.97 6.13
N ASN A 387 8.60 13.41 7.04
CA ASN A 387 9.02 14.14 8.23
C ASN A 387 9.43 13.22 9.39
N LEU A 388 8.97 11.97 9.37
CA LEU A 388 9.31 10.97 10.39
C LEU A 388 10.54 10.16 9.99
N VAL A 389 10.71 9.83 8.70
CA VAL A 389 11.77 8.97 8.18
C VAL A 389 12.73 9.81 7.34
N PRO A 390 13.93 10.13 7.85
CA PRO A 390 14.94 10.85 7.08
C PRO A 390 15.29 10.14 5.77
N GLY A 391 15.44 10.88 4.68
CA GLY A 391 15.77 10.31 3.36
C GLY A 391 14.66 9.41 2.77
N TRP A 392 13.42 9.62 3.17
CA TRP A 392 12.29 8.85 2.66
C TRP A 392 12.20 8.90 1.13
N GLY A 393 12.25 7.70 0.50
CA GLY A 393 12.27 7.57 -0.97
C GLY A 393 13.67 7.55 -1.58
N GLU A 394 14.73 7.73 -0.80
CA GLU A 394 16.12 7.59 -1.21
C GLU A 394 16.68 6.20 -0.85
N ASP A 395 17.75 5.79 -1.52
CA ASP A 395 18.36 4.46 -1.30
C ASP A 395 19.00 4.31 0.09
N ASN A 396 19.33 5.43 0.74
CA ASN A 396 19.95 5.50 2.06
C ASN A 396 18.93 5.70 3.21
N ALA A 397 17.64 5.63 2.94
CA ALA A 397 16.61 5.75 3.99
C ALA A 397 16.82 4.66 5.08
N PRO A 398 16.61 5.00 6.37
CA PRO A 398 16.74 4.04 7.45
C PRO A 398 15.81 2.83 7.24
N LYS A 399 16.31 1.64 7.59
CA LYS A 399 15.49 0.43 7.60
C LYS A 399 14.41 0.56 8.67
N ILE A 400 13.18 0.23 8.31
CA ILE A 400 12.03 0.23 9.22
C ILE A 400 11.73 -1.23 9.59
N ALA A 401 11.99 -1.61 10.83
CA ALA A 401 11.76 -2.97 11.32
C ALA A 401 10.26 -3.26 11.45
N LEU A 402 9.85 -4.50 11.19
CA LEU A 402 8.49 -4.94 11.43
C LEU A 402 8.33 -5.32 12.91
N ALA A 403 7.35 -4.71 13.57
CA ALA A 403 6.91 -5.11 14.89
C ALA A 403 5.53 -5.75 14.82
N ASN A 404 5.24 -6.64 15.75
CA ASN A 404 3.96 -7.31 15.88
C ASN A 404 3.10 -6.64 16.96
N THR A 405 1.82 -6.97 17.00
CA THR A 405 0.92 -6.55 18.09
C THR A 405 0.41 -7.75 18.85
N GLY A 406 0.35 -7.64 20.15
CA GLY A 406 -0.33 -8.60 21.01
C GLY A 406 -1.85 -8.49 20.93
N LYS A 407 -2.54 -9.09 21.88
CA LYS A 407 -4.01 -9.06 21.96
C LYS A 407 -4.50 -7.67 22.41
N ALA A 408 -5.68 -7.29 21.89
CA ALA A 408 -6.31 -6.04 22.26
C ALA A 408 -6.75 -6.07 23.73
N GLU A 409 -6.35 -5.03 24.45
CA GLU A 409 -6.73 -4.75 25.85
C GLU A 409 -7.74 -3.61 25.89
N THR A 410 -8.70 -3.70 26.80
CA THR A 410 -9.68 -2.64 27.00
C THR A 410 -9.16 -1.65 28.03
N LEU A 411 -9.05 -0.38 27.66
CA LEU A 411 -8.72 0.74 28.56
C LEU A 411 -10.00 1.43 29.04
N ALA A 412 -10.31 2.62 28.50
CA ALA A 412 -11.56 3.33 28.82
C ALA A 412 -12.82 2.68 28.21
N GLY A 413 -12.64 1.66 27.37
CA GLY A 413 -13.71 0.91 26.73
C GLY A 413 -14.44 1.66 25.61
N PRO A 414 -15.46 1.04 24.99
CA PRO A 414 -16.11 1.55 23.76
C PRO A 414 -16.81 2.91 23.95
N ALA A 415 -17.03 3.35 25.18
CA ALA A 415 -17.61 4.67 25.46
C ALA A 415 -16.68 5.84 25.06
N ALA A 416 -15.36 5.64 25.08
CA ALA A 416 -14.38 6.64 24.67
C ALA A 416 -14.41 6.89 23.16
N ALA A 417 -14.66 5.84 22.36
CA ALA A 417 -14.76 5.91 20.90
C ALA A 417 -16.06 6.56 20.41
N ARG A 418 -17.11 6.64 21.25
CA ARG A 418 -18.38 7.24 20.87
C ARG A 418 -18.34 8.75 20.95
N LYS A 419 -18.78 9.44 19.90
CA LYS A 419 -18.97 10.89 19.93
C LYS A 419 -19.96 11.25 21.02
N ARG A 420 -19.50 11.97 22.03
CA ARG A 420 -20.38 12.56 23.04
C ARG A 420 -21.07 13.79 22.45
N ILE A 421 -22.36 13.95 22.76
CA ILE A 421 -23.08 15.19 22.46
C ILE A 421 -22.34 16.33 23.18
N ASP A 422 -21.89 17.29 22.39
CA ASP A 422 -21.22 18.47 22.94
C ASP A 422 -22.25 19.29 23.76
N ARG A 423 -22.25 19.07 25.08
CA ARG A 423 -23.17 19.73 26.01
C ARG A 423 -23.11 21.25 25.91
N LYS A 424 -21.94 21.82 25.54
CA LYS A 424 -21.80 23.27 25.32
C LYS A 424 -22.58 23.71 24.08
N LYS A 425 -22.48 22.96 22.95
CA LYS A 425 -23.30 23.24 21.77
C LYS A 425 -24.78 23.03 22.04
N ALA A 426 -25.15 21.95 22.73
CA ALA A 426 -26.55 21.72 23.10
C ALA A 426 -27.08 22.87 24.00
N GLY A 427 -26.30 23.33 25.01
CA GLY A 427 -26.63 24.48 25.80
C GLY A 427 -26.78 25.78 25.00
N LEU A 428 -25.90 26.00 24.01
CA LEU A 428 -25.98 27.17 23.12
C LEU A 428 -27.28 27.15 22.29
N TRP A 429 -27.65 25.99 21.76
CA TRP A 429 -28.89 25.81 21.00
C TRP A 429 -30.12 26.04 21.90
N VAL A 430 -30.11 25.53 23.13
CA VAL A 430 -31.19 25.80 24.11
C VAL A 430 -31.29 27.28 24.40
N ALA A 431 -30.18 27.96 24.65
CA ALA A 431 -30.16 29.41 24.91
C ALA A 431 -30.69 30.20 23.68
N LEU A 432 -30.32 29.78 22.46
CA LEU A 432 -30.80 30.40 21.24
C LEU A 432 -32.33 30.21 21.08
N PHE A 433 -32.85 29.00 21.29
CA PHE A 433 -34.29 28.74 21.19
C PHE A 433 -35.08 29.52 22.28
N VAL A 434 -34.55 29.61 23.51
CA VAL A 434 -35.16 30.42 24.55
C VAL A 434 -35.15 31.90 24.16
N GLY A 435 -34.03 32.42 23.65
CA GLY A 435 -33.95 33.82 23.19
C GLY A 435 -34.92 34.12 22.05
N VAL A 436 -35.02 33.27 21.06
CA VAL A 436 -35.99 33.40 19.95
C VAL A 436 -37.42 33.31 20.47
N GLY A 437 -37.71 32.40 21.40
CA GLY A 437 -39.03 32.28 22.03
C GLY A 437 -39.43 33.54 22.80
N VAL A 438 -38.51 34.14 23.56
CA VAL A 438 -38.77 35.42 24.26
C VAL A 438 -39.04 36.57 23.30
N LEU A 439 -38.27 36.67 22.21
CA LEU A 439 -38.49 37.68 21.15
C LEU A 439 -39.82 37.47 20.46
N GLY A 440 -40.19 36.22 20.17
CA GLY A 440 -41.49 35.86 19.57
C GLY A 440 -42.67 36.25 20.50
N LEU A 441 -42.55 36.00 21.79
CA LEU A 441 -43.54 36.41 22.78
C LEU A 441 -43.65 37.94 22.92
N MET A 442 -42.54 38.65 22.91
CA MET A 442 -42.51 40.11 22.90
C MET A 442 -43.21 40.69 21.64
N ALA A 443 -42.84 40.18 20.48
CA ALA A 443 -43.46 40.59 19.19
C ALA A 443 -44.98 40.31 19.16
N TRP A 444 -45.36 39.13 19.65
CA TRP A 444 -46.81 38.77 19.76
C TRP A 444 -47.55 39.71 20.73
N ARG A 445 -46.96 40.04 21.87
CA ARG A 445 -47.51 40.96 22.90
C ARG A 445 -47.69 42.37 22.31
N ILE A 446 -46.66 42.87 21.61
CA ILE A 446 -46.71 44.19 20.93
C ILE A 446 -47.79 44.20 19.84
N SER A 447 -47.86 43.18 19.01
CA SER A 447 -48.85 43.05 17.95
C SER A 447 -50.28 43.05 18.51
N ARG A 448 -50.52 42.43 19.67
CA ARG A 448 -51.80 42.43 20.36
C ARG A 448 -52.18 43.77 20.95
N GLN A 449 -51.21 44.51 21.50
CA GLN A 449 -51.45 45.89 22.01
C GLN A 449 -51.78 46.87 20.86
N LEU A 450 -51.15 46.74 19.72
CA LEU A 450 -51.44 47.59 18.56
C LEU A 450 -52.78 47.23 17.89
N GLY A 451 -53.30 46.00 18.06
CA GLY A 451 -54.66 45.62 17.58
C GLY A 451 -55.80 46.15 18.46
N GLU A 452 -55.55 46.36 19.77
CA GLU A 452 -56.57 46.93 20.71
C GLU A 452 -56.68 48.47 20.67
N GLU A 453 -55.78 49.17 19.95
CA GLU A 453 -55.79 50.65 19.82
C GLU A 453 -56.50 51.12 18.51
N ASN A 454 -56.95 50.20 17.65
CA ASN A 454 -57.61 50.50 16.38
C ASN A 454 -59.10 50.06 16.29
N ASP A 455 -59.70 49.64 17.44
CA ASP A 455 -61.13 49.48 17.62
C ASP A 455 -61.64 50.59 18.58
#